data_b07d71dbc1ada5d2383c83a95742a0a5
#
_entry.id   b07d71dbc1ada5d2383c83a95742a0a5
#
_cell.length_a   1.000
_cell.length_b   1.000
_cell.length_c   1.000
_cell.angle_alpha   90.00
_cell.angle_beta   90.00
_cell.angle_gamma   90.00
#
_symmetry.space_group_name_H-M   'P 1'
#
loop_
_entity.id
_entity.type
_entity.pdbx_description
1 polymer ?
#
loop_
_entity_poly.entity_id
_entity_poly.type
_entity_poly.pdbx_seq_one_letter_code
_entity_poly.pdbx_strand_id
1 'polypeptide(L)'
;ASDYIIVEADESDASFLHLNPEISVVTNVDNDHLDFYENDPSKLQKTFHQFLENLPFYGTAVICIDDEGGQKLFDKLSRPKISYGFKKSANFYNKNLKQLKNYQEFSVTNNSNGKEVRLKLKIPGKHNALNATAAYIVAKQAGINTRIIKDSLSSFGGVSRRLEEKGSLKINNKSITLIDDYGHHPTEITATVDALTASNRNKKINMIFQPHRYSRSSLLFDDFIKSLSSLDLVILMDIYSAGEQNLKGISAYDFVDALRKKGTKALFAKNL
;
A
#
# COMPACT_ATOMS: atom_id res chain seq x y z
N ALA A 1 -2.63 -17.04 -25.11
CA ALA A 1 -2.76 -17.64 -23.78
C ALA A 1 -1.40 -17.51 -23.09
N SER A 2 -1.39 -17.28 -21.78
CA SER A 2 -0.18 -17.21 -20.95
C SER A 2 -0.07 -18.51 -20.15
N ASP A 3 1.15 -18.96 -19.89
CA ASP A 3 1.42 -20.09 -18.99
C ASP A 3 1.26 -19.72 -17.51
N TYR A 4 0.99 -18.43 -17.23
CA TYR A 4 0.86 -17.88 -15.87
C TYR A 4 -0.51 -17.25 -15.65
N ILE A 5 -1.04 -17.48 -14.45
CA ILE A 5 -2.18 -16.77 -13.88
C ILE A 5 -1.67 -15.94 -12.70
N ILE A 6 -2.01 -14.65 -12.66
CA ILE A 6 -1.70 -13.76 -11.53
C ILE A 6 -3.01 -13.46 -10.82
N VAL A 7 -3.07 -13.76 -9.53
CA VAL A 7 -4.26 -13.61 -8.69
C VAL A 7 -3.96 -12.65 -7.54
N GLU A 8 -4.86 -11.70 -7.30
CA GLU A 8 -4.86 -10.93 -6.06
C GLU A 8 -5.50 -11.78 -4.97
N ALA A 9 -4.71 -12.12 -3.96
CA ALA A 9 -5.14 -12.94 -2.84
C ALA A 9 -5.77 -12.06 -1.76
N ASP A 10 -6.93 -12.44 -1.25
CA ASP A 10 -7.70 -11.68 -0.26
C ASP A 10 -7.58 -12.34 1.13
N GLU A 11 -7.04 -11.59 2.09
CA GLU A 11 -6.91 -12.01 3.48
C GLU A 11 -8.12 -11.67 4.34
N SER A 12 -9.05 -10.82 3.84
CA SER A 12 -10.15 -10.26 4.66
C SER A 12 -11.08 -11.30 5.26
N ASP A 13 -11.22 -12.46 4.60
CA ASP A 13 -12.02 -13.62 5.01
C ASP A 13 -11.21 -14.93 5.00
N ALA A 14 -9.90 -14.85 4.94
CA ALA A 14 -8.97 -15.97 4.79
C ALA A 14 -9.18 -16.84 3.53
N SER A 15 -9.92 -16.36 2.52
CA SER A 15 -10.16 -17.10 1.27
C SER A 15 -8.87 -17.43 0.51
N PHE A 16 -7.83 -16.63 0.68
CA PHE A 16 -6.50 -16.89 0.08
C PHE A 16 -5.89 -18.23 0.50
N LEU A 17 -6.31 -18.83 1.62
CA LEU A 17 -5.87 -20.17 2.04
C LEU A 17 -6.28 -21.28 1.07
N HIS A 18 -7.29 -21.05 0.23
CA HIS A 18 -7.72 -22.01 -0.80
C HIS A 18 -6.86 -21.96 -2.08
N LEU A 19 -5.96 -20.98 -2.18
CA LEU A 19 -5.03 -20.86 -3.30
C LEU A 19 -3.82 -21.77 -3.07
N ASN A 20 -3.33 -22.38 -4.17
CA ASN A 20 -2.10 -23.16 -4.20
C ASN A 20 -1.12 -22.52 -5.21
N PRO A 21 -0.52 -21.38 -4.86
CA PRO A 21 0.37 -20.68 -5.77
C PRO A 21 1.76 -21.35 -5.84
N GLU A 22 2.46 -21.16 -6.97
CA GLU A 22 3.88 -21.49 -7.08
C GLU A 22 4.77 -20.36 -6.53
N ILE A 23 4.30 -19.10 -6.66
CA ILE A 23 4.98 -17.93 -6.13
C ILE A 23 3.96 -17.11 -5.36
N SER A 24 4.24 -16.84 -4.09
CA SER A 24 3.45 -15.93 -3.26
C SER A 24 4.22 -14.64 -3.03
N VAL A 25 3.51 -13.51 -3.05
CA VAL A 25 4.08 -12.20 -2.70
C VAL A 25 3.36 -11.66 -1.47
N VAL A 26 4.12 -11.29 -0.44
CA VAL A 26 3.60 -10.58 0.73
C VAL A 26 4.24 -9.19 0.77
N THR A 27 3.43 -8.18 0.58
CA THR A 27 3.87 -6.78 0.56
C THR A 27 3.94 -6.17 1.96
N ASN A 28 2.98 -6.52 2.79
CA ASN A 28 2.88 -6.14 4.21
C ASN A 28 1.88 -7.06 4.93
N VAL A 29 1.88 -6.99 6.25
CA VAL A 29 0.86 -7.61 7.12
C VAL A 29 0.45 -6.54 8.12
N ASP A 30 -0.52 -5.74 7.76
CA ASP A 30 -1.07 -4.69 8.61
C ASP A 30 -2.28 -5.20 9.40
N ASN A 31 -2.65 -4.49 10.46
CA ASN A 31 -3.77 -4.85 11.33
C ASN A 31 -5.12 -4.41 10.72
N ASP A 32 -5.39 -4.83 9.50
CA ASP A 32 -6.71 -4.67 8.88
C ASP A 32 -7.55 -5.95 8.99
N HIS A 33 -8.87 -5.84 8.85
CA HIS A 33 -9.82 -6.97 8.89
C HIS A 33 -9.74 -7.81 10.19
N LEU A 34 -9.28 -7.21 11.30
CA LEU A 34 -9.12 -7.92 12.58
C LEU A 34 -10.45 -8.44 13.16
N ASP A 35 -11.58 -7.86 12.74
CA ASP A 35 -12.90 -8.34 13.07
C ASP A 35 -13.11 -9.81 12.66
N PHE A 36 -12.62 -10.22 11.49
CA PHE A 36 -12.62 -11.61 11.06
C PHE A 36 -11.67 -12.49 11.90
N TYR A 37 -10.56 -11.93 12.37
CA TYR A 37 -9.55 -12.63 13.16
C TYR A 37 -9.75 -12.48 14.68
N GLU A 38 -11.01 -12.28 15.13
CA GLU A 38 -11.38 -12.14 16.54
C GLU A 38 -10.63 -11.00 17.27
N ASN A 39 -10.28 -9.95 16.54
CA ASN A 39 -9.45 -8.82 16.99
C ASN A 39 -8.05 -9.24 17.51
N ASP A 40 -7.54 -10.38 17.05
CA ASP A 40 -6.22 -10.90 17.43
C ASP A 40 -5.23 -10.84 16.27
N PRO A 41 -4.25 -9.89 16.28
CA PRO A 41 -3.22 -9.79 15.25
C PRO A 41 -2.38 -11.08 15.10
N SER A 42 -2.30 -11.89 16.16
CA SER A 42 -1.56 -13.16 16.10
C SER A 42 -2.25 -14.20 15.24
N LYS A 43 -3.58 -14.16 15.15
CA LYS A 43 -4.37 -15.04 14.26
C LYS A 43 -4.16 -14.65 12.80
N LEU A 44 -4.21 -13.36 12.49
CA LEU A 44 -3.88 -12.85 11.15
C LEU A 44 -2.49 -13.30 10.73
N GLN A 45 -1.48 -13.09 11.59
CA GLN A 45 -0.10 -13.50 11.31
C GLN A 45 0.04 -15.03 11.09
N LYS A 46 -0.68 -15.85 11.86
CA LYS A 46 -0.70 -17.31 11.68
C LYS A 46 -1.34 -17.71 10.36
N THR A 47 -2.41 -17.02 9.95
CA THR A 47 -3.11 -17.30 8.68
C THR A 47 -2.22 -16.96 7.48
N PHE A 48 -1.51 -15.83 7.50
CA PHE A 48 -0.48 -15.55 6.49
C PHE A 48 0.64 -16.59 6.46
N HIS A 49 1.09 -17.04 7.63
CA HIS A 49 2.10 -18.10 7.71
C HIS A 49 1.57 -19.39 7.08
N GLN A 50 0.33 -19.79 7.40
CA GLN A 50 -0.31 -20.97 6.81
C GLN A 50 -0.42 -20.85 5.29
N PHE A 51 -0.84 -19.69 4.77
CA PHE A 51 -0.88 -19.43 3.32
C PHE A 51 0.49 -19.66 2.65
N LEU A 52 1.56 -19.19 3.27
CA LEU A 52 2.91 -19.38 2.75
C LEU A 52 3.40 -20.83 2.87
N GLU A 53 2.98 -21.57 3.90
CA GLU A 53 3.30 -23.00 4.04
C GLU A 53 2.54 -23.87 3.02
N ASN A 54 1.44 -23.37 2.39
CA ASN A 54 0.76 -24.05 1.30
C ASN A 54 1.56 -24.06 -0.01
N LEU A 55 2.65 -23.28 -0.11
CA LEU A 55 3.54 -23.34 -1.26
C LEU A 55 4.08 -24.76 -1.46
N PRO A 56 4.18 -25.27 -2.69
CA PRO A 56 4.86 -26.52 -2.95
C PRO A 56 6.35 -26.42 -2.58
N PHE A 57 7.02 -27.57 -2.42
CA PHE A 57 8.43 -27.59 -1.98
C PHE A 57 9.38 -26.81 -2.91
N TYR A 58 9.01 -26.65 -4.18
CA TYR A 58 9.74 -25.88 -5.20
C TYR A 58 9.23 -24.43 -5.33
N GLY A 59 8.14 -24.10 -4.66
CA GLY A 59 7.55 -22.76 -4.69
C GLY A 59 8.39 -21.74 -3.93
N THR A 60 8.14 -20.46 -4.16
CA THR A 60 8.92 -19.36 -3.55
C THR A 60 8.03 -18.29 -2.95
N ALA A 61 8.27 -17.93 -1.71
CA ALA A 61 7.69 -16.76 -1.07
C ALA A 61 8.56 -15.52 -1.28
N VAL A 62 7.99 -14.43 -1.79
CA VAL A 62 8.65 -13.12 -1.97
C VAL A 62 8.07 -12.16 -0.93
N ILE A 63 8.85 -11.77 0.07
CA ILE A 63 8.34 -11.10 1.27
C ILE A 63 9.04 -9.77 1.50
N CYS A 64 8.26 -8.69 1.70
CA CYS A 64 8.77 -7.40 2.11
C CYS A 64 9.17 -7.43 3.59
N ILE A 65 10.45 -7.21 3.89
CA ILE A 65 10.96 -7.19 5.26
C ILE A 65 11.09 -5.77 5.83
N ASP A 66 10.73 -4.75 5.10
CA ASP A 66 10.57 -3.39 5.63
C ASP A 66 9.38 -3.33 6.58
N ASP A 67 8.35 -4.13 6.29
CA ASP A 67 7.20 -4.35 7.15
C ASP A 67 7.55 -5.30 8.30
N GLU A 68 7.07 -5.00 9.51
CA GLU A 68 7.36 -5.79 10.70
C GLU A 68 6.68 -7.17 10.66
N GLY A 69 5.42 -7.21 10.18
CA GLY A 69 4.69 -8.45 9.99
C GLY A 69 5.33 -9.35 8.95
N GLY A 70 5.74 -8.76 7.82
CA GLY A 70 6.50 -9.45 6.77
C GLY A 70 7.84 -9.98 7.27
N GLN A 71 8.58 -9.20 8.09
CA GLN A 71 9.83 -9.67 8.71
C GLN A 71 9.59 -10.89 9.60
N LYS A 72 8.54 -10.85 10.46
CA LYS A 72 8.20 -11.99 11.33
C LYS A 72 7.83 -13.25 10.54
N LEU A 73 7.10 -13.08 9.41
CA LEU A 73 6.81 -14.19 8.51
C LEU A 73 8.08 -14.75 7.88
N PHE A 74 8.93 -13.87 7.36
CA PHE A 74 10.19 -14.28 6.73
C PHE A 74 11.05 -15.10 7.69
N ASP A 75 11.19 -14.68 8.95
CA ASP A 75 12.04 -15.37 9.93
C ASP A 75 11.53 -16.77 10.25
N LYS A 76 10.22 -16.97 10.30
CA LYS A 76 9.57 -18.23 10.72
C LYS A 76 9.32 -19.23 9.59
N LEU A 77 9.21 -18.75 8.35
CA LEU A 77 8.83 -19.59 7.22
C LEU A 77 9.90 -20.63 6.91
N SER A 78 9.51 -21.89 6.68
CA SER A 78 10.40 -22.99 6.29
C SER A 78 10.55 -23.15 4.77
N ARG A 79 9.60 -22.65 3.97
CA ARG A 79 9.62 -22.72 2.52
C ARG A 79 10.71 -21.86 1.88
N PRO A 80 11.13 -22.16 0.63
CA PRO A 80 12.02 -21.28 -0.12
C PRO A 80 11.49 -19.83 -0.13
N LYS A 81 12.35 -18.87 0.20
CA LYS A 81 11.94 -17.48 0.42
C LYS A 81 12.97 -16.50 -0.06
N ILE A 82 12.47 -15.35 -0.54
CA ILE A 82 13.26 -14.21 -0.99
C ILE A 82 12.74 -12.96 -0.28
N SER A 83 13.61 -12.28 0.45
CA SER A 83 13.27 -11.00 1.07
C SER A 83 13.56 -9.83 0.15
N TYR A 84 12.73 -8.78 0.24
CA TYR A 84 13.00 -7.51 -0.41
C TYR A 84 12.64 -6.34 0.48
N GLY A 85 13.21 -5.16 0.21
CA GLY A 85 12.97 -3.97 1.01
C GLY A 85 14.02 -2.90 0.79
N PHE A 86 13.96 -1.83 1.60
CA PHE A 86 15.02 -0.82 1.71
C PHE A 86 16.06 -1.19 2.78
N LYS A 87 15.77 -2.19 3.62
CA LYS A 87 16.76 -2.74 4.56
C LYS A 87 17.88 -3.43 3.80
N LYS A 88 19.14 -3.10 4.12
CA LYS A 88 20.33 -3.72 3.49
C LYS A 88 20.43 -5.22 3.73
N SER A 89 19.75 -5.75 4.74
CA SER A 89 19.66 -7.19 5.03
C SER A 89 18.79 -7.97 4.05
N ALA A 90 17.94 -7.31 3.25
CA ALA A 90 17.10 -7.96 2.26
C ALA A 90 17.91 -8.64 1.17
N ASN A 91 17.44 -9.79 0.64
CA ASN A 91 18.06 -10.44 -0.51
C ASN A 91 18.09 -9.50 -1.73
N PHE A 92 17.00 -8.75 -1.93
CA PHE A 92 16.93 -7.68 -2.91
C PHE A 92 16.65 -6.36 -2.19
N TYR A 93 17.64 -5.48 -2.10
CA TYR A 93 17.43 -4.23 -1.41
C TYR A 93 17.39 -3.02 -2.34
N ASN A 94 16.43 -2.15 -2.05
CA ASN A 94 16.20 -0.91 -2.77
C ASN A 94 17.10 0.19 -2.23
N LYS A 95 17.69 0.99 -3.12
CA LYS A 95 18.48 2.16 -2.76
C LYS A 95 18.32 3.28 -3.76
N ASN A 96 18.81 4.47 -3.40
CA ASN A 96 18.86 5.64 -4.28
C ASN A 96 17.49 6.03 -4.86
N LEU A 97 16.40 5.86 -4.08
CA LEU A 97 15.07 6.28 -4.50
C LEU A 97 15.05 7.81 -4.68
N LYS A 98 14.73 8.24 -5.89
CA LYS A 98 14.59 9.65 -6.27
C LYS A 98 13.24 9.88 -6.92
N GLN A 99 12.41 10.72 -6.31
CA GLN A 99 11.17 11.18 -6.90
C GLN A 99 11.48 12.36 -7.84
N LEU A 100 11.07 12.24 -9.09
CA LEU A 100 11.14 13.26 -10.11
C LEU A 100 9.70 13.67 -10.49
N LYS A 101 9.56 14.75 -11.28
CA LYS A 101 8.22 15.32 -11.58
C LYS A 101 7.22 14.29 -12.12
N ASN A 102 7.65 13.45 -13.07
CA ASN A 102 6.76 12.54 -13.80
C ASN A 102 7.10 11.05 -13.60
N TYR A 103 8.07 10.74 -12.76
CA TYR A 103 8.50 9.37 -12.50
C TYR A 103 9.38 9.31 -11.25
N GLN A 104 9.60 8.11 -10.77
CA GLN A 104 10.63 7.83 -9.77
C GLN A 104 11.67 6.86 -10.33
N GLU A 105 12.90 6.97 -9.84
CA GLU A 105 13.99 6.06 -10.14
C GLU A 105 14.57 5.50 -8.86
N PHE A 106 14.97 4.25 -8.90
CA PHE A 106 15.65 3.57 -7.80
C PHE A 106 16.49 2.42 -8.32
N SER A 107 17.43 1.97 -7.51
CA SER A 107 18.24 0.80 -7.80
C SER A 107 17.83 -0.37 -6.90
N VAL A 108 17.81 -1.56 -7.47
CA VAL A 108 17.63 -2.82 -6.75
C VAL A 108 18.91 -3.61 -6.84
N THR A 109 19.50 -3.96 -5.69
CA THR A 109 20.72 -4.77 -5.60
C THR A 109 20.35 -6.16 -5.12
N ASN A 110 20.78 -7.19 -5.85
CA ASN A 110 20.72 -8.57 -5.39
C ASN A 110 21.96 -8.87 -4.55
N ASN A 111 21.77 -9.09 -3.24
CA ASN A 111 22.87 -9.31 -2.30
C ASN A 111 23.62 -10.64 -2.50
N SER A 112 23.00 -11.63 -3.17
CA SER A 112 23.67 -12.92 -3.41
C SER A 112 24.81 -12.85 -4.43
N ASN A 113 24.73 -11.89 -5.38
CA ASN A 113 25.69 -11.79 -6.46
C ASN A 113 26.18 -10.36 -6.75
N GLY A 114 25.75 -9.38 -5.94
CA GLY A 114 26.10 -7.97 -6.08
C GLY A 114 25.55 -7.25 -7.32
N LYS A 115 24.75 -7.94 -8.15
CA LYS A 115 24.17 -7.32 -9.35
C LYS A 115 23.16 -6.24 -9.00
N GLU A 116 23.30 -5.11 -9.66
CA GLU A 116 22.39 -3.97 -9.51
C GLU A 116 21.61 -3.72 -10.79
N VAL A 117 20.32 -3.40 -10.63
CA VAL A 117 19.47 -2.95 -11.73
C VAL A 117 18.84 -1.61 -11.36
N ARG A 118 18.85 -0.66 -12.29
CA ARG A 118 18.12 0.61 -12.16
C ARG A 118 16.76 0.46 -12.78
N LEU A 119 15.74 0.77 -11.98
CA LEU A 119 14.34 0.72 -12.36
C LEU A 119 13.76 2.14 -12.41
N LYS A 120 12.78 2.33 -13.29
CA LYS A 120 12.03 3.57 -13.47
C LYS A 120 10.55 3.24 -13.42
N LEU A 121 9.77 4.09 -12.72
CA LEU A 121 8.34 3.89 -12.54
C LEU A 121 7.61 5.24 -12.63
N LYS A 122 6.49 5.31 -13.37
CA LYS A 122 5.72 6.56 -13.52
C LYS A 122 4.95 6.92 -12.25
N ILE A 123 4.46 5.93 -11.52
CA ILE A 123 3.69 6.16 -10.29
C ILE A 123 4.63 6.49 -9.12
N PRO A 124 4.32 7.50 -8.30
CA PRO A 124 5.15 7.92 -7.19
C PRO A 124 4.97 7.02 -5.95
N GLY A 125 5.85 7.20 -4.97
CA GLY A 125 5.73 6.61 -3.65
C GLY A 125 6.67 5.45 -3.38
N LYS A 126 7.18 5.41 -2.15
CA LYS A 126 8.09 4.37 -1.66
C LYS A 126 7.46 2.98 -1.77
N HIS A 127 6.17 2.86 -1.43
CA HIS A 127 5.43 1.61 -1.53
C HIS A 127 5.36 1.09 -2.97
N ASN A 128 5.19 1.97 -3.96
CA ASN A 128 5.19 1.57 -5.37
C ASN A 128 6.57 1.12 -5.86
N ALA A 129 7.66 1.69 -5.31
CA ALA A 129 9.01 1.18 -5.58
C ALA A 129 9.20 -0.23 -5.01
N LEU A 130 8.64 -0.53 -3.82
CA LEU A 130 8.63 -1.87 -3.23
C LEU A 130 7.80 -2.85 -4.07
N ASN A 131 6.59 -2.47 -4.48
CA ASN A 131 5.73 -3.29 -5.34
C ASN A 131 6.41 -3.60 -6.69
N ALA A 132 7.07 -2.61 -7.30
CA ALA A 132 7.84 -2.82 -8.53
C ALA A 132 9.05 -3.75 -8.31
N THR A 133 9.66 -3.72 -7.13
CA THR A 133 10.75 -4.66 -6.79
C THR A 133 10.22 -6.09 -6.65
N ALA A 134 9.07 -6.28 -5.99
CA ALA A 134 8.42 -7.58 -5.93
C ALA A 134 8.09 -8.11 -7.34
N ALA A 135 7.49 -7.27 -8.18
CA ALA A 135 7.20 -7.62 -9.58
C ALA A 135 8.47 -7.97 -10.38
N TYR A 136 9.56 -7.23 -10.18
CA TYR A 136 10.86 -7.53 -10.78
C TYR A 136 11.36 -8.91 -10.35
N ILE A 137 11.30 -9.25 -9.06
CA ILE A 137 11.75 -10.53 -8.51
C ILE A 137 10.93 -11.67 -9.11
N VAL A 138 9.59 -11.57 -9.07
CA VAL A 138 8.68 -12.59 -9.62
C VAL A 138 8.93 -12.81 -11.12
N ALA A 139 9.03 -11.72 -11.89
CA ALA A 139 9.30 -11.81 -13.33
C ALA A 139 10.69 -12.44 -13.62
N LYS A 140 11.68 -12.21 -12.76
CA LYS A 140 12.99 -12.87 -12.86
C LYS A 140 12.90 -14.37 -12.56
N GLN A 141 12.12 -14.77 -11.57
CA GLN A 141 11.86 -16.18 -11.26
C GLN A 141 11.14 -16.88 -12.43
N ALA A 142 10.22 -16.19 -13.10
CA ALA A 142 9.56 -16.65 -14.32
C ALA A 142 10.46 -16.65 -15.58
N GLY A 143 11.76 -16.35 -15.46
CA GLY A 143 12.72 -16.39 -16.57
C GLY A 143 12.67 -15.18 -17.50
N ILE A 144 11.89 -14.13 -17.20
CA ILE A 144 11.72 -12.97 -18.07
C ILE A 144 13.02 -12.16 -18.12
N ASN A 145 13.38 -11.71 -19.34
CA ASN A 145 14.57 -10.90 -19.57
C ASN A 145 14.47 -9.55 -18.84
N THR A 146 15.55 -9.15 -18.17
CA THR A 146 15.61 -7.89 -17.39
C THR A 146 15.24 -6.64 -18.22
N ARG A 147 15.57 -6.60 -19.53
CA ARG A 147 15.21 -5.47 -20.39
C ARG A 147 13.69 -5.37 -20.54
N ILE A 148 13.02 -6.49 -20.79
CA ILE A 148 11.54 -6.55 -20.93
C ILE A 148 10.89 -6.08 -19.61
N ILE A 149 11.38 -6.55 -18.46
CA ILE A 149 10.86 -6.13 -17.14
C ILE A 149 11.01 -4.62 -16.95
N LYS A 150 12.19 -4.05 -17.26
CA LYS A 150 12.43 -2.60 -17.15
C LYS A 150 11.51 -1.80 -18.05
N ASP A 151 11.34 -2.21 -19.30
CA ASP A 151 10.50 -1.53 -20.27
C ASP A 151 9.03 -1.56 -19.82
N SER A 152 8.55 -2.71 -19.34
CA SER A 152 7.19 -2.88 -18.81
C SER A 152 6.95 -2.01 -17.57
N LEU A 153 7.85 -2.02 -16.59
CA LEU A 153 7.73 -1.19 -15.39
C LEU A 153 7.77 0.32 -15.72
N SER A 154 8.62 0.73 -16.66
CA SER A 154 8.72 2.14 -17.05
C SER A 154 7.51 2.64 -17.85
N SER A 155 6.81 1.76 -18.55
CA SER A 155 5.57 2.06 -19.28
C SER A 155 4.31 1.95 -18.42
N PHE A 156 4.37 1.25 -17.27
CA PHE A 156 3.24 1.02 -16.38
C PHE A 156 2.63 2.34 -15.89
N GLY A 157 1.35 2.54 -16.20
CA GLY A 157 0.62 3.78 -15.92
C GLY A 157 -0.06 3.83 -14.55
N GLY A 158 0.01 2.75 -13.77
CA GLY A 158 -0.72 2.62 -12.50
C GLY A 158 -1.96 1.74 -12.61
N VAL A 159 -2.69 1.66 -11.51
CA VAL A 159 -3.96 0.96 -11.38
C VAL A 159 -5.05 1.99 -11.11
N SER A 160 -6.25 1.75 -11.62
CA SER A 160 -7.39 2.61 -11.36
C SER A 160 -7.62 2.79 -9.86
N ARG A 161 -7.93 4.02 -9.45
CA ARG A 161 -8.13 4.39 -8.05
C ARG A 161 -6.93 4.13 -7.12
N ARG A 162 -5.69 4.11 -7.65
CA ARG A 162 -4.44 4.06 -6.89
C ARG A 162 -3.54 5.21 -7.34
N LEU A 163 -3.62 6.35 -6.64
CA LEU A 163 -3.00 7.64 -7.03
C LEU A 163 -3.33 8.01 -8.49
N GLU A 164 -4.54 7.72 -8.93
CA GLU A 164 -4.97 7.94 -10.31
C GLU A 164 -5.24 9.41 -10.58
N GLU A 165 -4.51 10.03 -11.49
CA GLU A 165 -4.79 11.40 -11.92
C GLU A 165 -6.01 11.43 -12.85
N LYS A 166 -7.13 11.99 -12.37
CA LYS A 166 -8.39 12.13 -13.15
C LYS A 166 -8.40 13.38 -14.04
N GLY A 167 -7.44 14.26 -13.88
CA GLY A 167 -7.31 15.46 -14.68
C GLY A 167 -6.98 16.72 -13.87
N SER A 168 -7.05 17.87 -14.54
CA SER A 168 -6.76 19.16 -13.93
C SER A 168 -7.90 20.15 -14.19
N LEU A 169 -8.24 20.90 -13.15
CA LEU A 169 -9.22 21.98 -13.19
C LEU A 169 -8.53 23.33 -12.97
N LYS A 170 -9.04 24.38 -13.62
CA LYS A 170 -8.62 25.76 -13.33
C LYS A 170 -9.71 26.46 -12.53
N ILE A 171 -9.40 26.87 -11.31
CA ILE A 171 -10.30 27.62 -10.43
C ILE A 171 -9.57 28.89 -9.98
N ASN A 172 -10.13 30.08 -10.25
CA ASN A 172 -9.54 31.37 -9.88
C ASN A 172 -8.05 31.48 -10.31
N ASN A 173 -7.74 31.15 -11.54
CA ASN A 173 -6.39 31.13 -12.14
C ASN A 173 -5.39 30.15 -11.48
N LYS A 174 -5.84 29.25 -10.59
CA LYS A 174 -5.03 28.19 -10.00
C LYS A 174 -5.35 26.86 -10.67
N SER A 175 -4.32 26.10 -11.02
CA SER A 175 -4.47 24.72 -11.51
C SER A 175 -4.58 23.78 -10.32
N ILE A 176 -5.64 22.98 -10.29
CA ILE A 176 -5.89 21.94 -9.30
C ILE A 176 -5.84 20.61 -10.03
N THR A 177 -5.01 19.70 -9.57
CA THR A 177 -4.97 18.32 -10.07
C THR A 177 -5.91 17.48 -9.22
N LEU A 178 -6.82 16.76 -9.85
CA LEU A 178 -7.73 15.81 -9.18
C LEU A 178 -7.10 14.43 -9.21
N ILE A 179 -6.99 13.81 -8.03
CA ILE A 179 -6.41 12.47 -7.85
C ILE A 179 -7.44 11.61 -7.11
N ASP A 180 -7.66 10.42 -7.62
CA ASP A 180 -8.52 9.40 -7.01
C ASP A 180 -7.65 8.29 -6.41
N ASP A 181 -7.90 7.97 -5.14
CA ASP A 181 -7.21 6.91 -4.41
C ASP A 181 -8.20 6.10 -3.58
N TYR A 182 -8.07 4.79 -3.61
CA TYR A 182 -8.95 3.86 -2.87
C TYR A 182 -8.55 3.70 -1.42
N GLY A 183 -7.43 4.30 -1.00
CA GLY A 183 -6.90 4.19 0.35
C GLY A 183 -7.93 4.56 1.42
N HIS A 184 -8.20 3.63 2.30
CA HIS A 184 -9.18 3.76 3.37
C HIS A 184 -8.64 3.30 4.74
N HIS A 185 -7.39 2.84 4.79
CA HIS A 185 -6.65 2.53 6.01
C HIS A 185 -5.65 3.65 6.32
N PRO A 186 -5.36 4.02 7.60
CA PRO A 186 -4.40 5.08 7.93
C PRO A 186 -3.03 4.91 7.30
N THR A 187 -2.52 3.68 7.20
CA THR A 187 -1.25 3.35 6.54
C THR A 187 -1.27 3.69 5.05
N GLU A 188 -2.37 3.36 4.34
CA GLU A 188 -2.56 3.68 2.93
C GLU A 188 -2.63 5.19 2.71
N ILE A 189 -3.42 5.90 3.55
CA ILE A 189 -3.54 7.37 3.50
C ILE A 189 -2.16 8.01 3.70
N THR A 190 -1.40 7.56 4.69
CA THR A 190 -0.04 8.06 4.93
C THR A 190 0.85 7.85 3.70
N ALA A 191 0.84 6.66 3.13
CA ALA A 191 1.64 6.34 1.95
C ALA A 191 1.27 7.21 0.74
N THR A 192 -0.02 7.48 0.54
CA THR A 192 -0.55 8.36 -0.52
C THR A 192 -0.13 9.81 -0.29
N VAL A 193 -0.29 10.33 0.92
CA VAL A 193 0.11 11.70 1.28
C VAL A 193 1.62 11.90 1.12
N ASP A 194 2.43 10.95 1.57
CA ASP A 194 3.88 10.98 1.42
C ASP A 194 4.30 10.99 -0.05
N ALA A 195 3.68 10.15 -0.88
CA ALA A 195 3.94 10.08 -2.31
C ALA A 195 3.60 11.41 -3.02
N LEU A 196 2.46 12.02 -2.68
CA LEU A 196 2.04 13.31 -3.22
C LEU A 196 2.95 14.46 -2.76
N THR A 197 3.32 14.47 -1.50
CA THR A 197 4.25 15.46 -0.93
C THR A 197 5.62 15.37 -1.59
N ALA A 198 6.16 14.17 -1.77
CA ALA A 198 7.45 13.95 -2.42
C ALA A 198 7.46 14.39 -3.89
N SER A 199 6.35 14.19 -4.61
CA SER A 199 6.24 14.56 -6.03
C SER A 199 5.84 16.02 -6.27
N ASN A 200 5.25 16.72 -5.27
CA ASN A 200 4.67 18.04 -5.40
C ASN A 200 5.00 18.98 -4.23
N ARG A 201 6.29 19.12 -3.90
CA ARG A 201 6.80 19.81 -2.69
C ARG A 201 6.23 21.19 -2.39
N ASN A 202 5.72 21.92 -3.41
CA ASN A 202 5.22 23.29 -3.26
C ASN A 202 3.70 23.40 -3.48
N LYS A 203 2.98 22.26 -3.55
CA LYS A 203 1.53 22.27 -3.72
C LYS A 203 0.83 21.93 -2.40
N LYS A 204 -0.32 22.58 -2.19
CA LYS A 204 -1.22 22.22 -1.10
C LYS A 204 -1.95 20.92 -1.43
N ILE A 205 -2.11 20.09 -0.42
CA ILE A 205 -2.86 18.83 -0.52
C ILE A 205 -4.16 19.01 0.26
N ASN A 206 -5.27 18.99 -0.48
CA ASN A 206 -6.61 18.98 0.11
C ASN A 206 -7.22 17.62 -0.14
N MET A 207 -7.78 17.00 0.88
CA MET A 207 -8.36 15.67 0.80
C MET A 207 -9.85 15.70 1.10
N ILE A 208 -10.65 15.03 0.27
CA ILE A 208 -12.02 14.63 0.58
C ILE A 208 -11.93 13.18 1.03
N PHE A 209 -12.36 12.89 2.23
CA PHE A 209 -12.23 11.57 2.83
C PHE A 209 -13.57 11.08 3.38
N GLN A 210 -13.95 9.87 2.96
CA GLN A 210 -15.07 9.14 3.53
C GLN A 210 -14.54 7.97 4.36
N PRO A 211 -14.61 8.02 5.70
CA PRO A 211 -14.24 6.88 6.52
C PRO A 211 -15.13 5.66 6.19
N HIS A 212 -14.54 4.49 6.18
CA HIS A 212 -15.24 3.25 5.82
C HIS A 212 -15.28 2.30 7.00
N ARG A 213 -16.48 1.87 7.39
CA ARG A 213 -16.84 1.06 8.57
C ARG A 213 -16.71 1.80 9.90
N TYR A 214 -17.68 1.64 10.75
CA TYR A 214 -17.64 2.18 12.12
C TYR A 214 -16.59 1.48 12.98
N SER A 215 -16.44 0.17 12.85
CA SER A 215 -15.46 -0.64 13.56
C SER A 215 -14.04 -0.14 13.32
N ARG A 216 -13.62 -0.01 12.04
CA ARG A 216 -12.30 0.50 11.65
C ARG A 216 -12.11 1.96 12.09
N SER A 217 -13.10 2.81 11.86
CA SER A 217 -13.07 4.23 12.24
C SER A 217 -12.85 4.43 13.73
N SER A 218 -13.47 3.58 14.56
CA SER A 218 -13.29 3.62 16.00
C SER A 218 -11.98 3.01 16.49
N LEU A 219 -11.58 1.87 15.91
CA LEU A 219 -10.37 1.16 16.32
C LEU A 219 -9.09 1.94 16.00
N LEU A 220 -9.06 2.56 14.81
CA LEU A 220 -7.89 3.26 14.29
C LEU A 220 -8.05 4.80 14.32
N PHE A 221 -8.91 5.32 15.19
CA PHE A 221 -9.24 6.74 15.24
C PHE A 221 -7.99 7.63 15.34
N ASP A 222 -7.13 7.35 16.29
CA ASP A 222 -5.91 8.16 16.53
C ASP A 222 -4.93 8.08 15.36
N ASP A 223 -4.83 6.92 14.70
CA ASP A 223 -4.00 6.73 13.51
C ASP A 223 -4.55 7.51 12.32
N PHE A 224 -5.87 7.56 12.14
CA PHE A 224 -6.51 8.42 11.15
C PHE A 224 -6.22 9.90 11.43
N ILE A 225 -6.38 10.36 12.67
CA ILE A 225 -6.08 11.76 13.02
C ILE A 225 -4.62 12.07 12.73
N LYS A 226 -3.70 11.17 13.04
CA LYS A 226 -2.28 11.32 12.74
C LYS A 226 -2.00 11.42 11.23
N SER A 227 -2.56 10.53 10.43
CA SER A 227 -2.34 10.49 8.98
C SER A 227 -2.95 11.71 8.26
N LEU A 228 -4.11 12.20 8.73
CA LEU A 228 -4.82 13.32 8.13
C LEU A 228 -4.32 14.69 8.61
N SER A 229 -3.65 14.77 9.76
CA SER A 229 -3.25 16.05 10.38
C SER A 229 -2.17 16.81 9.61
N SER A 230 -1.44 16.17 8.71
CA SER A 230 -0.41 16.80 7.88
C SER A 230 -0.95 17.51 6.62
N LEU A 231 -2.27 17.41 6.37
CA LEU A 231 -2.91 17.97 5.19
C LEU A 231 -3.30 19.46 5.38
N ASP A 232 -3.34 20.20 4.27
CA ASP A 232 -3.76 21.63 4.30
C ASP A 232 -5.25 21.80 4.56
N LEU A 233 -6.08 20.87 4.06
CA LEU A 233 -7.52 20.81 4.28
C LEU A 233 -8.01 19.38 4.19
N VAL A 234 -8.86 18.99 5.13
CA VAL A 234 -9.60 17.73 5.09
C VAL A 234 -11.10 18.01 5.08
N ILE A 235 -11.80 17.45 4.11
CA ILE A 235 -13.26 17.45 4.05
C ILE A 235 -13.73 16.04 4.36
N LEU A 236 -14.36 15.87 5.52
CA LEU A 236 -14.89 14.58 5.99
C LEU A 236 -16.32 14.40 5.50
N MET A 237 -16.60 13.25 4.93
CA MET A 237 -17.96 12.79 4.63
C MET A 237 -18.48 11.90 5.76
N ASP A 238 -19.79 11.63 5.76
CA ASP A 238 -20.35 10.65 6.70
C ASP A 238 -19.66 9.30 6.57
N ILE A 239 -19.49 8.61 7.72
CA ILE A 239 -18.88 7.28 7.73
C ILE A 239 -19.76 6.34 6.91
N TYR A 240 -19.18 5.69 5.91
CA TYR A 240 -19.86 4.63 5.18
C TYR A 240 -19.92 3.36 6.04
N SER A 241 -21.14 2.94 6.38
CA SER A 241 -21.34 1.86 7.35
C SER A 241 -20.93 0.47 6.85
N ALA A 242 -20.98 0.23 5.55
CA ALA A 242 -20.81 -1.11 4.95
C ALA A 242 -21.69 -2.19 5.62
N GLY A 243 -22.89 -1.82 6.07
CA GLY A 243 -23.82 -2.72 6.76
C GLY A 243 -23.62 -2.84 8.29
N GLU A 244 -22.59 -2.22 8.85
CA GLU A 244 -22.36 -2.21 10.30
C GLU A 244 -23.32 -1.29 11.05
N GLN A 245 -23.63 -1.66 12.30
CA GLN A 245 -24.31 -0.79 13.26
C GLN A 245 -23.27 0.08 13.99
N ASN A 246 -23.61 1.33 14.24
CA ASN A 246 -22.75 2.26 14.98
C ASN A 246 -22.84 2.03 16.50
N LEU A 247 -22.26 0.94 16.99
CA LEU A 247 -22.34 0.55 18.41
C LEU A 247 -21.55 1.49 19.34
N LYS A 248 -20.54 2.20 18.83
CA LYS A 248 -19.66 3.09 19.62
C LYS A 248 -20.02 4.57 19.48
N GLY A 249 -21.04 4.89 18.68
CA GLY A 249 -21.51 6.26 18.48
C GLY A 249 -20.51 7.18 17.75
N ILE A 250 -19.49 6.63 17.07
CA ILE A 250 -18.49 7.44 16.36
C ILE A 250 -19.11 8.10 15.13
N SER A 251 -18.74 9.33 14.86
CA SER A 251 -19.24 10.15 13.76
C SER A 251 -18.11 10.85 13.02
N ALA A 252 -18.39 11.34 11.81
CA ALA A 252 -17.44 12.18 11.08
C ALA A 252 -17.13 13.51 11.82
N TYR A 253 -18.02 13.99 12.67
CA TYR A 253 -17.79 15.20 13.49
C TYR A 253 -16.67 14.98 14.50
N ASP A 254 -16.53 13.77 15.06
CA ASP A 254 -15.43 13.47 15.99
C ASP A 254 -14.07 13.61 15.31
N PHE A 255 -13.96 13.19 14.04
CA PHE A 255 -12.76 13.41 13.23
C PHE A 255 -12.51 14.89 12.97
N VAL A 256 -13.55 15.64 12.57
CA VAL A 256 -13.43 17.09 12.30
C VAL A 256 -12.94 17.82 13.54
N ASP A 257 -13.51 17.54 14.72
CA ASP A 257 -13.14 18.19 15.96
C ASP A 257 -11.72 17.82 16.40
N ALA A 258 -11.34 16.55 16.28
CA ALA A 258 -9.99 16.09 16.60
C ALA A 258 -8.93 16.71 15.68
N LEU A 259 -9.18 16.80 14.38
CA LEU A 259 -8.29 17.43 13.41
C LEU A 259 -8.16 18.94 13.66
N ARG A 260 -9.25 19.63 13.98
CA ARG A 260 -9.22 21.07 14.37
C ARG A 260 -8.40 21.32 15.63
N LYS A 261 -8.51 20.44 16.63
CA LYS A 261 -7.69 20.49 17.86
C LYS A 261 -6.19 20.32 17.56
N LYS A 262 -5.83 19.61 16.47
CA LYS A 262 -4.45 19.47 15.98
C LYS A 262 -4.01 20.65 15.09
N GLY A 263 -4.89 21.63 14.81
CA GLY A 263 -4.59 22.79 13.95
C GLY A 263 -4.83 22.56 12.47
N THR A 264 -5.34 21.41 12.07
CA THR A 264 -5.67 21.10 10.67
C THR A 264 -7.00 21.73 10.29
N LYS A 265 -7.11 22.37 9.12
CA LYS A 265 -8.40 22.79 8.59
C LYS A 265 -9.24 21.57 8.26
N ALA A 266 -10.37 21.42 8.93
CA ALA A 266 -11.28 20.31 8.70
C ALA A 266 -12.72 20.81 8.58
N LEU A 267 -13.45 20.26 7.60
CA LEU A 267 -14.85 20.57 7.31
C LEU A 267 -15.63 19.25 7.24
N PHE A 268 -16.91 19.33 7.56
CA PHE A 268 -17.83 18.24 7.32
C PHE A 268 -18.68 18.54 6.08
N ALA A 269 -18.87 17.56 5.21
CA ALA A 269 -19.79 17.61 4.08
C ALA A 269 -20.69 16.37 4.09
N LYS A 270 -21.99 16.60 4.21
CA LYS A 270 -22.99 15.53 4.24
C LYS A 270 -23.12 14.83 2.89
N ASN A 271 -23.04 15.60 1.80
CA ASN A 271 -23.07 15.12 0.41
C ASN A 271 -22.05 15.94 -0.40
N LEU A 272 -21.53 15.37 -1.46
CA LEU A 272 -20.76 16.07 -2.50
C LEU A 272 -21.68 16.60 -3.58
#